data_725a13b59e36ae26a1c91ad734a2f47c
#
_entry.id   725a13b59e36ae26a1c91ad734a2f47c
#
_cell.length_a   1.000
_cell.length_b   1.000
_cell.length_c   1.000
_cell.angle_alpha   90.00
_cell.angle_beta   90.00
_cell.angle_gamma   90.00
#
_symmetry.space_group_name_H-M   'P 1'
#
loop_
_entity.id
_entity.type
_entity.pdbx_description
1 polymer ?
#
loop_
_entity_poly.entity_id
_entity_poly.type
_entity_poly.pdbx_seq_one_letter_code
_entity_poly.pdbx_strand_id
1 'polypeptide(L)'
;MAGQIFDAAANQSAVWAVILGAVLATAGGFVATQMERYVEHHRRERNAALFFGELLTTLQIILYHAHNAHDRGDPFGPITLRMLKSARKEIDIYDRNRETLFDLRHGDLRARIQNLIIRIAMPIEGVFDATDEIQRCQDQLRDAVAIPRPDLEERVESLRQQRASGYEFIMETVEALPKIIGDLEPLAHQSFRKLGEIGRNI
;
A
#
# COMPACT_ATOMS: atom_id res chain seq x y z
N MET A 1 -26.72 -55.25 -53.23
CA MET A 1 -25.87 -54.06 -53.36
C MET A 1 -26.39 -52.78 -52.65
N ALA A 2 -27.68 -52.68 -52.31
CA ALA A 2 -28.22 -51.45 -51.65
C ALA A 2 -27.86 -51.36 -50.14
N GLY A 3 -27.63 -52.49 -49.44
CA GLY A 3 -27.30 -52.48 -48.01
C GLY A 3 -25.91 -51.91 -47.64
N GLN A 4 -24.93 -52.09 -48.50
CA GLN A 4 -23.55 -51.59 -48.22
C GLN A 4 -23.38 -50.09 -48.37
N ILE A 5 -24.23 -49.41 -49.13
CA ILE A 5 -24.19 -47.97 -49.30
C ILE A 5 -24.80 -47.25 -48.09
N PHE A 6 -25.81 -47.82 -47.47
CA PHE A 6 -26.43 -47.29 -46.25
C PHE A 6 -25.50 -47.41 -45.02
N ASP A 7 -24.76 -48.52 -44.88
CA ASP A 7 -23.80 -48.72 -43.80
C ASP A 7 -22.59 -47.75 -43.89
N ALA A 8 -22.12 -47.46 -45.10
CA ALA A 8 -21.05 -46.52 -45.30
C ALA A 8 -21.46 -45.06 -44.98
N ALA A 9 -22.67 -44.65 -45.30
CA ALA A 9 -23.18 -43.31 -45.00
C ALA A 9 -23.43 -43.12 -43.50
N ALA A 10 -23.96 -44.17 -42.82
CA ALA A 10 -24.15 -44.15 -41.36
C ALA A 10 -22.82 -44.09 -40.58
N ASN A 11 -21.77 -44.77 -41.06
CA ASN A 11 -20.47 -44.78 -40.46
C ASN A 11 -19.77 -43.42 -40.62
N GLN A 12 -19.98 -42.73 -41.77
CA GLN A 12 -19.43 -41.44 -42.04
C GLN A 12 -20.05 -40.33 -41.17
N SER A 13 -21.38 -40.39 -40.92
CA SER A 13 -22.07 -39.44 -40.00
C SER A 13 -21.64 -39.64 -38.55
N ALA A 14 -21.39 -40.87 -38.11
CA ALA A 14 -20.88 -41.15 -36.78
C ALA A 14 -19.47 -40.63 -36.55
N VAL A 15 -18.57 -40.72 -37.53
CA VAL A 15 -17.22 -40.16 -37.47
C VAL A 15 -17.25 -38.61 -37.36
N TRP A 16 -18.10 -37.95 -38.15
CA TRP A 16 -18.28 -36.52 -38.06
C TRP A 16 -18.85 -36.05 -36.72
N ALA A 17 -19.78 -36.79 -36.15
CA ALA A 17 -20.33 -36.51 -34.83
C ALA A 17 -19.26 -36.59 -33.73
N VAL A 18 -18.37 -37.59 -33.79
CA VAL A 18 -17.25 -37.73 -32.85
C VAL A 18 -16.24 -36.58 -33.01
N ILE A 19 -15.89 -36.25 -34.25
CA ILE A 19 -14.97 -35.14 -34.52
C ILE A 19 -15.56 -33.81 -34.02
N LEU A 20 -16.82 -33.55 -34.33
CA LEU A 20 -17.52 -32.33 -33.90
C LEU A 20 -17.62 -32.26 -32.36
N GLY A 21 -17.95 -33.38 -31.74
CA GLY A 21 -17.98 -33.53 -30.26
C GLY A 21 -16.63 -33.27 -29.64
N ALA A 22 -15.54 -33.81 -30.19
CA ALA A 22 -14.19 -33.55 -29.71
C ALA A 22 -13.78 -32.09 -29.86
N VAL A 23 -14.07 -31.44 -31.00
CA VAL A 23 -13.80 -30.01 -31.23
C VAL A 23 -14.58 -29.13 -30.24
N LEU A 24 -15.88 -29.40 -30.06
CA LEU A 24 -16.71 -28.66 -29.12
C LEU A 24 -16.25 -28.84 -27.69
N ALA A 25 -15.88 -30.06 -27.27
CA ALA A 25 -15.34 -30.32 -25.93
C ALA A 25 -14.02 -29.56 -25.68
N THR A 26 -13.11 -29.58 -26.68
CA THR A 26 -11.84 -28.88 -26.59
C THR A 26 -12.04 -27.35 -26.55
N ALA A 27 -12.90 -26.81 -27.43
CA ALA A 27 -13.24 -25.38 -27.45
C ALA A 27 -13.94 -24.96 -26.16
N GLY A 28 -14.88 -25.76 -25.64
CA GLY A 28 -15.54 -25.49 -24.37
C GLY A 28 -14.60 -25.50 -23.18
N GLY A 29 -13.67 -26.46 -23.12
CA GLY A 29 -12.61 -26.51 -22.10
C GLY A 29 -11.69 -25.31 -22.15
N PHE A 30 -11.29 -24.88 -23.35
CA PHE A 30 -10.44 -23.68 -23.53
C PHE A 30 -11.14 -22.40 -23.05
N VAL A 31 -12.41 -22.21 -23.47
CA VAL A 31 -13.21 -21.05 -23.04
C VAL A 31 -13.41 -21.04 -21.54
N ALA A 32 -13.74 -22.18 -20.94
CA ALA A 32 -13.90 -22.30 -19.48
C ALA A 32 -12.61 -21.90 -18.74
N THR A 33 -11.44 -22.40 -19.19
CA THR A 33 -10.15 -22.06 -18.59
C THR A 33 -9.81 -20.57 -18.74
N GLN A 34 -10.15 -19.96 -19.88
CA GLN A 34 -9.91 -18.51 -20.08
C GLN A 34 -10.84 -17.68 -19.20
N MET A 35 -12.10 -18.06 -19.04
CA MET A 35 -13.03 -17.39 -18.14
C MET A 35 -12.59 -17.50 -16.68
N GLU A 36 -12.16 -18.69 -16.26
CA GLU A 36 -11.64 -18.90 -14.90
C GLU A 36 -10.42 -18.00 -14.61
N ARG A 37 -9.45 -17.94 -15.51
CA ARG A 37 -8.31 -17.04 -15.41
C ARG A 37 -8.72 -15.57 -15.33
N TYR A 38 -9.68 -15.17 -16.16
CA TYR A 38 -10.18 -13.79 -16.16
C TYR A 38 -10.84 -13.42 -14.83
N VAL A 39 -11.70 -14.28 -14.30
CA VAL A 39 -12.35 -14.08 -12.99
C VAL A 39 -11.33 -14.05 -11.85
N GLU A 40 -10.36 -14.97 -11.87
CA GLU A 40 -9.30 -15.04 -10.87
C GLU A 40 -8.45 -13.78 -10.86
N HIS A 41 -8.05 -13.26 -12.04
CA HIS A 41 -7.30 -12.01 -12.12
C HIS A 41 -8.09 -10.81 -11.59
N HIS A 42 -9.38 -10.69 -11.91
CA HIS A 42 -10.22 -9.63 -11.39
C HIS A 42 -10.38 -9.71 -9.87
N ARG A 43 -10.51 -10.93 -9.35
CA ARG A 43 -10.59 -11.16 -7.90
C ARG A 43 -9.30 -10.75 -7.19
N ARG A 44 -8.13 -11.09 -7.75
CA ARG A 44 -6.83 -10.69 -7.20
C ARG A 44 -6.65 -9.18 -7.22
N GLU A 45 -6.93 -8.53 -8.34
CA GLU A 45 -6.87 -7.08 -8.46
C GLU A 45 -7.78 -6.38 -7.44
N ARG A 46 -9.02 -6.85 -7.29
CA ARG A 46 -9.94 -6.33 -6.29
C ARG A 46 -9.41 -6.50 -4.86
N ASN A 47 -8.89 -7.67 -4.52
CA ASN A 47 -8.34 -7.94 -3.19
C ASN A 47 -7.12 -7.07 -2.90
N ALA A 48 -6.23 -6.86 -3.88
CA ALA A 48 -5.11 -5.95 -3.78
C ALA A 48 -5.58 -4.50 -3.57
N ALA A 49 -6.57 -4.06 -4.33
CA ALA A 49 -7.14 -2.71 -4.20
C ALA A 49 -7.79 -2.48 -2.82
N LEU A 50 -8.52 -3.49 -2.30
CA LEU A 50 -9.07 -3.46 -0.94
C LEU A 50 -7.95 -3.34 0.11
N PHE A 51 -6.96 -4.21 0.03
CA PHE A 51 -5.85 -4.23 0.98
C PHE A 51 -5.09 -2.90 1.02
N PHE A 52 -4.67 -2.39 -0.14
CA PHE A 52 -3.95 -1.11 -0.19
C PHE A 52 -4.84 0.08 0.13
N GLY A 53 -6.12 0.05 -0.23
CA GLY A 53 -7.08 1.10 0.14
C GLY A 53 -7.26 1.20 1.65
N GLU A 54 -7.44 0.10 2.36
CA GLU A 54 -7.54 0.06 3.82
C GLU A 54 -6.23 0.48 4.49
N LEU A 55 -5.09 -0.03 4.03
CA LEU A 55 -3.78 0.30 4.57
C LEU A 55 -3.46 1.80 4.43
N LEU A 56 -3.66 2.38 3.25
CA LEU A 56 -3.42 3.81 3.01
C LEU A 56 -4.39 4.69 3.78
N THR A 57 -5.65 4.26 3.96
CA THR A 57 -6.62 4.98 4.78
C THR A 57 -6.22 4.95 6.26
N THR A 58 -5.77 3.80 6.77
CA THR A 58 -5.27 3.67 8.13
C THR A 58 -4.03 4.55 8.35
N LEU A 59 -3.09 4.53 7.41
CA LEU A 59 -1.91 5.40 7.44
C LEU A 59 -2.29 6.89 7.46
N GLN A 60 -3.26 7.30 6.66
CA GLN A 60 -3.79 8.66 6.63
C GLN A 60 -4.36 9.07 8.00
N ILE A 61 -5.16 8.21 8.63
CA ILE A 61 -5.76 8.46 9.95
C ILE A 61 -4.67 8.64 11.00
N ILE A 62 -3.68 7.73 11.04
CA ILE A 62 -2.59 7.79 12.02
C ILE A 62 -1.79 9.09 11.85
N LEU A 63 -1.44 9.47 10.61
CA LEU A 63 -0.69 10.68 10.33
C LEU A 63 -1.50 11.95 10.62
N TYR A 64 -2.81 11.93 10.40
CA TYR A 64 -3.72 13.00 10.83
C TYR A 64 -3.70 13.19 12.35
N HIS A 65 -3.75 12.11 13.13
CA HIS A 65 -3.66 12.19 14.59
C HIS A 65 -2.25 12.62 15.06
N ALA A 66 -1.19 12.22 14.36
CA ALA A 66 0.16 12.71 14.62
C ALA A 66 0.24 14.24 14.44
N HIS A 67 -0.37 14.75 13.35
CA HIS A 67 -0.43 16.19 13.07
C HIS A 67 -1.21 16.94 14.14
N ASN A 68 -2.39 16.47 14.50
CA ASN A 68 -3.18 17.07 15.56
C ASN A 68 -2.46 17.08 16.92
N ALA A 69 -1.71 16.04 17.26
CA ALA A 69 -0.94 16.00 18.50
C ALA A 69 0.22 16.98 18.46
N HIS A 70 0.94 17.03 17.33
CA HIS A 70 2.04 17.98 17.11
C HIS A 70 1.58 19.44 17.28
N ASP A 71 0.46 19.81 16.67
CA ASP A 71 -0.04 21.20 16.67
C ASP A 71 -0.64 21.63 18.01
N ARG A 72 -1.08 20.67 18.85
CA ARG A 72 -1.65 20.96 20.18
C ARG A 72 -0.61 21.21 21.26
N GLY A 73 0.67 21.40 20.90
CA GLY A 73 1.70 21.90 21.80
C GLY A 73 2.69 20.86 22.31
N ASP A 74 2.69 19.66 21.75
CA ASP A 74 3.73 18.64 22.02
C ASP A 74 4.46 18.23 20.71
N PRO A 75 5.13 19.20 20.03
CA PRO A 75 5.89 18.88 18.84
C PRO A 75 6.99 17.87 19.18
N PHE A 76 6.91 16.69 18.55
CA PHE A 76 7.81 15.57 18.79
C PHE A 76 7.78 14.99 20.21
N GLY A 77 6.70 15.22 20.95
CA GLY A 77 6.49 14.60 22.24
C GLY A 77 6.01 13.14 22.15
N PRO A 78 5.74 12.52 23.31
CA PRO A 78 5.45 11.09 23.36
C PRO A 78 4.27 10.65 22.51
N ILE A 79 3.24 11.51 22.33
CA ILE A 79 2.06 11.17 21.56
C ILE A 79 2.38 11.21 20.05
N THR A 80 2.97 12.31 19.56
CA THR A 80 3.37 12.45 18.16
C THR A 80 4.32 11.34 17.74
N LEU A 81 5.38 11.07 18.55
CA LEU A 81 6.32 9.99 18.24
C LEU A 81 5.67 8.61 18.26
N ARG A 82 4.70 8.36 19.15
CA ARG A 82 3.95 7.10 19.19
C ARG A 82 3.10 6.92 17.94
N MET A 83 2.45 7.99 17.45
CA MET A 83 1.69 7.94 16.20
C MET A 83 2.60 7.69 15.00
N LEU A 84 3.75 8.36 14.91
CA LEU A 84 4.74 8.08 13.84
C LEU A 84 5.26 6.64 13.91
N LYS A 85 5.49 6.07 15.11
CA LYS A 85 5.83 4.65 15.27
C LYS A 85 4.70 3.72 14.80
N SER A 86 3.44 4.12 14.99
CA SER A 86 2.30 3.37 14.47
C SER A 86 2.22 3.46 12.94
N ALA A 87 2.46 4.64 12.36
CA ALA A 87 2.56 4.80 10.91
C ALA A 87 3.69 3.92 10.31
N ARG A 88 4.84 3.84 11.00
CA ARG A 88 5.94 2.96 10.58
C ARG A 88 5.52 1.48 10.56
N LYS A 89 4.73 1.04 11.53
CA LYS A 89 4.20 -0.34 11.54
C LYS A 89 3.26 -0.63 10.37
N GLU A 90 2.43 0.33 9.95
CA GLU A 90 1.61 0.18 8.75
C GLU A 90 2.49 0.06 7.48
N ILE A 91 3.57 0.83 7.42
CA ILE A 91 4.55 0.71 6.34
C ILE A 91 5.23 -0.68 6.35
N ASP A 92 5.54 -1.25 7.51
CA ASP A 92 6.06 -2.62 7.62
C ASP A 92 5.06 -3.68 7.14
N ILE A 93 3.74 -3.42 7.27
CA ILE A 93 2.70 -4.27 6.70
C ILE A 93 2.73 -4.19 5.17
N TYR A 94 2.89 -2.98 4.61
CA TYR A 94 3.09 -2.80 3.17
C TYR A 94 4.29 -3.58 2.66
N ASP A 95 5.46 -3.44 3.31
CA ASP A 95 6.71 -4.07 2.87
C ASP A 95 6.58 -5.60 2.83
N ARG A 96 5.90 -6.18 3.83
CA ARG A 96 5.65 -7.64 3.88
C ARG A 96 4.67 -8.13 2.82
N ASN A 97 3.79 -7.26 2.33
CA ASN A 97 2.77 -7.60 1.34
C ASN A 97 3.02 -6.93 -0.02
N ARG A 98 4.23 -6.45 -0.27
CA ARG A 98 4.60 -5.72 -1.48
C ARG A 98 4.33 -6.50 -2.77
N GLU A 99 4.39 -7.81 -2.70
CA GLU A 99 4.12 -8.68 -3.86
C GLU A 99 2.67 -8.52 -4.35
N THR A 100 1.71 -8.33 -3.44
CA THR A 100 0.29 -8.11 -3.78
C THR A 100 0.09 -6.86 -4.65
N LEU A 101 1.04 -5.91 -4.63
CA LEU A 101 0.99 -4.73 -5.48
C LEU A 101 1.00 -5.08 -6.98
N PHE A 102 1.64 -6.20 -7.37
CA PHE A 102 1.67 -6.65 -8.75
C PHE A 102 0.33 -7.18 -9.27
N ASP A 103 -0.61 -7.50 -8.38
CA ASP A 103 -1.96 -7.88 -8.77
C ASP A 103 -2.78 -6.68 -9.30
N LEU A 104 -2.41 -5.44 -8.96
CA LEU A 104 -2.97 -4.24 -9.58
C LEU A 104 -2.45 -4.12 -11.02
N ARG A 105 -3.34 -4.04 -12.00
CA ARG A 105 -2.97 -3.95 -13.44
C ARG A 105 -2.35 -2.61 -13.81
N HIS A 106 -2.77 -1.54 -13.15
CA HIS A 106 -2.37 -0.17 -13.45
C HIS A 106 -0.95 0.12 -12.94
N GLY A 107 0.04 0.06 -13.84
CA GLY A 107 1.45 0.30 -13.52
C GLY A 107 1.72 1.67 -12.92
N ASP A 108 1.01 2.71 -13.40
CA ASP A 108 1.09 4.05 -12.84
C ASP A 108 0.61 4.10 -11.37
N LEU A 109 -0.52 3.45 -11.05
CA LEU A 109 -1.04 3.39 -9.70
C LEU A 109 -0.07 2.67 -8.76
N ARG A 110 0.53 1.55 -9.22
CA ARG A 110 1.57 0.84 -8.46
C ARG A 110 2.77 1.75 -8.15
N ALA A 111 3.26 2.46 -9.16
CA ALA A 111 4.40 3.36 -9.00
C ALA A 111 4.08 4.51 -8.03
N ARG A 112 2.88 5.07 -8.08
CA ARG A 112 2.43 6.14 -7.17
C ARG A 112 2.32 5.65 -5.74
N ILE A 113 1.75 4.46 -5.51
CA ILE A 113 1.68 3.84 -4.17
C ILE A 113 3.08 3.62 -3.63
N GLN A 114 3.97 2.99 -4.41
CA GLN A 114 5.33 2.72 -3.99
C GLN A 114 6.11 4.00 -3.67
N ASN A 115 6.02 5.01 -4.53
CA ASN A 115 6.69 6.29 -4.32
C ASN A 115 6.17 7.01 -3.07
N LEU A 116 4.85 7.00 -2.85
CA LEU A 116 4.23 7.57 -1.66
C LEU A 116 4.76 6.92 -0.38
N ILE A 117 4.78 5.59 -0.33
CA ILE A 117 5.27 4.87 0.85
C ILE A 117 6.74 5.19 1.13
N ILE A 118 7.59 5.22 0.11
CA ILE A 118 9.01 5.59 0.27
C ILE A 118 9.15 7.03 0.79
N ARG A 119 8.38 7.96 0.25
CA ARG A 119 8.41 9.38 0.65
C ARG A 119 7.89 9.61 2.07
N ILE A 120 7.12 8.70 2.64
CA ILE A 120 6.69 8.76 4.04
C ILE A 120 7.67 7.99 4.92
N ALA A 121 8.12 6.81 4.51
CA ALA A 121 8.96 5.92 5.31
C ALA A 121 10.32 6.54 5.66
N MET A 122 11.04 7.07 4.64
CA MET A 122 12.38 7.61 4.85
C MET A 122 12.42 8.80 5.82
N PRO A 123 11.54 9.82 5.70
CA PRO A 123 11.53 10.90 6.67
C PRO A 123 11.09 10.48 8.07
N ILE A 124 10.20 9.48 8.22
CA ILE A 124 9.84 8.93 9.54
C ILE A 124 11.08 8.38 10.24
N GLU A 125 11.90 7.59 9.55
CA GLU A 125 13.17 7.10 10.10
C GLU A 125 14.10 8.27 10.46
N GLY A 126 14.24 9.27 9.58
CA GLY A 126 15.04 10.46 9.85
C GLY A 126 14.57 11.24 11.07
N VAL A 127 13.24 11.30 11.32
CA VAL A 127 12.68 11.93 12.53
C VAL A 127 13.08 11.14 13.79
N PHE A 128 13.07 9.80 13.74
CA PHE A 128 13.49 8.97 14.87
C PHE A 128 14.99 9.08 15.13
N ASP A 129 15.81 8.96 14.08
CA ASP A 129 17.26 9.07 14.19
C ASP A 129 17.67 10.42 14.78
N ALA A 130 17.08 11.52 14.28
CA ALA A 130 17.33 12.85 14.81
C ALA A 130 16.87 12.99 16.28
N THR A 131 15.74 12.37 16.65
CA THR A 131 15.23 12.40 18.04
C THR A 131 16.17 11.67 18.99
N ASP A 132 16.65 10.48 18.61
CA ASP A 132 17.57 9.69 19.42
C ASP A 132 18.95 10.38 19.54
N GLU A 133 19.42 11.03 18.48
CA GLU A 133 20.69 11.76 18.50
C GLU A 133 20.58 13.02 19.35
N ILE A 134 19.47 13.77 19.26
CA ILE A 134 19.20 14.93 20.14
C ILE A 134 19.27 14.50 21.59
N GLN A 135 18.65 13.38 21.94
CA GLN A 135 18.66 12.87 23.31
C GLN A 135 20.10 12.55 23.78
N ARG A 136 20.90 11.89 22.93
CA ARG A 136 22.31 11.58 23.26
C ARG A 136 23.14 12.86 23.45
N CYS A 137 22.98 13.86 22.56
CA CYS A 137 23.68 15.13 22.70
C CYS A 137 23.27 15.87 23.98
N GLN A 138 21.97 15.84 24.34
CA GLN A 138 21.46 16.46 25.56
C GLN A 138 21.98 15.75 26.83
N ASP A 139 22.11 14.45 26.84
CA ASP A 139 22.69 13.69 27.96
C ASP A 139 24.18 14.05 28.12
N GLN A 140 24.94 14.14 27.01
CA GLN A 140 26.34 14.59 27.04
C GLN A 140 26.50 16.04 27.54
N LEU A 141 25.58 16.94 27.15
CA LEU A 141 25.57 18.34 27.64
C LEU A 141 25.26 18.37 29.15
N ARG A 142 24.39 17.49 29.65
CA ARG A 142 24.05 17.39 31.06
C ARG A 142 25.24 16.88 31.90
N ASP A 143 26.01 15.94 31.37
CA ASP A 143 27.18 15.38 32.03
C ASP A 143 28.37 16.35 32.05
N ALA A 144 28.43 17.28 31.07
CA ALA A 144 29.49 18.23 30.90
C ALA A 144 29.27 19.59 31.62
N VAL A 145 28.54 19.62 32.73
CA VAL A 145 28.08 20.85 33.46
C VAL A 145 29.16 21.93 33.70
N ALA A 146 30.44 21.57 33.74
CA ALA A 146 31.53 22.48 34.03
C ALA A 146 32.24 23.06 32.78
N ILE A 147 31.97 22.56 31.57
CA ILE A 147 32.67 22.90 30.33
C ILE A 147 31.65 23.23 29.24
N PRO A 148 31.59 24.49 28.75
CA PRO A 148 30.72 24.82 27.62
C PRO A 148 31.07 23.99 26.39
N ARG A 149 30.04 23.42 25.74
CA ARG A 149 30.16 22.57 24.56
C ARG A 149 29.31 23.13 23.41
N PRO A 150 29.76 24.27 22.83
CA PRO A 150 29.01 24.91 21.73
C PRO A 150 28.85 24.01 20.51
N ASP A 151 29.78 23.10 20.28
CA ASP A 151 29.73 22.07 19.25
C ASP A 151 28.48 21.16 19.38
N LEU A 152 28.15 20.77 20.60
CA LEU A 152 26.97 19.94 20.85
C LEU A 152 25.67 20.75 20.80
N GLU A 153 25.69 22.00 21.24
CA GLU A 153 24.54 22.90 21.15
C GLU A 153 24.16 23.17 19.70
N GLU A 154 25.15 23.51 18.86
CA GLU A 154 24.95 23.69 17.41
C GLU A 154 24.46 22.39 16.75
N ARG A 155 25.01 21.25 17.15
CA ARG A 155 24.56 19.93 16.65
C ARG A 155 23.10 19.66 16.98
N VAL A 156 22.66 19.91 18.22
CA VAL A 156 21.27 19.76 18.66
C VAL A 156 20.34 20.64 17.85
N GLU A 157 20.72 21.91 17.58
CA GLU A 157 19.89 22.81 16.80
C GLU A 157 19.76 22.36 15.34
N SER A 158 20.86 21.93 14.73
CA SER A 158 20.85 21.35 13.38
C SER A 158 19.95 20.11 13.29
N LEU A 159 19.99 19.22 14.28
CA LEU A 159 19.16 18.03 14.34
C LEU A 159 17.67 18.37 14.56
N ARG A 160 17.38 19.40 15.35
CA ARG A 160 16.00 19.90 15.51
C ARG A 160 15.43 20.38 14.19
N GLN A 161 16.21 21.15 13.46
CA GLN A 161 15.81 21.66 12.14
C GLN A 161 15.62 20.52 11.14
N GLN A 162 16.54 19.54 11.10
CA GLN A 162 16.42 18.36 10.26
C GLN A 162 15.15 17.56 10.59
N ARG A 163 14.86 17.37 11.87
CA ARG A 163 13.65 16.67 12.35
C ARG A 163 12.38 17.39 11.94
N ALA A 164 12.34 18.72 12.09
CA ALA A 164 11.19 19.53 11.68
C ALA A 164 10.95 19.44 10.17
N SER A 165 12.01 19.62 9.36
CA SER A 165 11.90 19.51 7.90
C SER A 165 11.47 18.12 7.44
N GLY A 166 11.94 17.05 8.09
CA GLY A 166 11.49 15.69 7.81
C GLY A 166 10.00 15.51 8.11
N TYR A 167 9.53 16.07 9.20
CA TYR A 167 8.11 16.02 9.57
C TYR A 167 7.24 16.81 8.58
N GLU A 168 7.62 18.01 8.21
CA GLU A 168 6.91 18.82 7.21
C GLU A 168 6.79 18.07 5.88
N PHE A 169 7.86 17.45 5.43
CA PHE A 169 7.86 16.65 4.21
C PHE A 169 6.89 15.45 4.28
N ILE A 170 6.75 14.80 5.46
CA ILE A 170 5.73 13.77 5.67
C ILE A 170 4.34 14.36 5.48
N MET A 171 4.05 15.51 6.11
CA MET A 171 2.72 16.14 6.05
C MET A 171 2.35 16.58 4.64
N GLU A 172 3.27 17.19 3.90
CA GLU A 172 3.06 17.50 2.47
C GLU A 172 2.78 16.24 1.64
N THR A 173 3.49 15.15 1.92
CA THR A 173 3.30 13.88 1.20
C THR A 173 1.92 13.27 1.49
N VAL A 174 1.40 13.42 2.71
CA VAL A 174 0.08 12.92 3.13
C VAL A 174 -1.05 13.53 2.31
N GLU A 175 -0.90 14.75 1.80
CA GLU A 175 -1.90 15.40 0.93
C GLU A 175 -2.20 14.64 -0.36
N ALA A 176 -1.27 13.78 -0.80
CA ALA A 176 -1.47 12.93 -1.98
C ALA A 176 -2.29 11.66 -1.70
N LEU A 177 -2.44 11.24 -0.42
CA LEU A 177 -3.14 10.00 -0.03
C LEU A 177 -4.59 9.95 -0.51
N PRO A 178 -5.44 10.99 -0.33
CA PRO A 178 -6.84 10.92 -0.74
C PRO A 178 -7.03 10.63 -2.22
N LYS A 179 -6.13 11.15 -3.08
CA LYS A 179 -6.19 10.90 -4.52
C LYS A 179 -5.89 9.44 -4.85
N ILE A 180 -4.85 8.87 -4.25
CA ILE A 180 -4.47 7.47 -4.48
C ILE A 180 -5.54 6.52 -3.93
N ILE A 181 -6.10 6.81 -2.75
CA ILE A 181 -7.21 6.06 -2.17
C ILE A 181 -8.43 6.12 -3.09
N GLY A 182 -8.78 7.30 -3.63
CA GLY A 182 -9.86 7.47 -4.58
C GLY A 182 -9.67 6.69 -5.89
N ASP A 183 -8.43 6.54 -6.36
CA ASP A 183 -8.11 5.74 -7.55
C ASP A 183 -8.23 4.21 -7.27
N LEU A 184 -8.13 3.77 -6.01
CA LEU A 184 -8.33 2.37 -5.61
C LEU A 184 -9.81 2.00 -5.42
N GLU A 185 -10.69 2.94 -5.07
CA GLU A 185 -12.12 2.68 -4.80
C GLU A 185 -12.85 1.95 -5.94
N PRO A 186 -12.70 2.36 -7.23
CA PRO A 186 -13.32 1.66 -8.35
C PRO A 186 -12.86 0.21 -8.50
N LEU A 187 -11.57 -0.06 -8.24
CA LEU A 187 -10.98 -1.39 -8.35
C LEU A 187 -11.41 -2.28 -7.18
N ALA A 188 -11.54 -1.71 -5.99
CA ALA A 188 -12.01 -2.37 -4.78
C ALA A 188 -13.52 -2.63 -4.78
N HIS A 189 -14.30 -1.93 -5.63
CA HIS A 189 -15.76 -1.86 -5.56
C HIS A 189 -16.27 -1.45 -4.16
N GLN A 190 -15.51 -0.60 -3.46
CA GLN A 190 -15.81 -0.16 -2.11
C GLN A 190 -15.29 1.26 -1.89
N SER A 191 -16.03 2.09 -1.13
CA SER A 191 -15.55 3.39 -0.70
C SER A 191 -14.86 3.30 0.66
N PHE A 192 -13.68 3.91 0.75
CA PHE A 192 -12.89 4.01 1.99
C PHE A 192 -13.22 5.26 2.81
N ARG A 193 -14.07 6.15 2.29
CA ARG A 193 -14.43 7.40 2.93
C ARG A 193 -15.01 7.22 4.33
N LYS A 194 -15.91 6.25 4.51
CA LYS A 194 -16.50 5.96 5.84
C LYS A 194 -15.45 5.52 6.86
N LEU A 195 -14.47 4.74 6.44
CA LEU A 195 -13.36 4.31 7.29
C LEU A 195 -12.54 5.53 7.76
N GLY A 196 -12.23 6.44 6.85
CA GLY A 196 -11.54 7.68 7.14
C GLY A 196 -12.32 8.63 8.06
N GLU A 197 -13.66 8.69 7.94
CA GLU A 197 -14.51 9.50 8.81
C GLU A 197 -14.59 8.93 10.25
N ILE A 198 -14.74 7.61 10.40
CA ILE A 198 -14.76 6.96 11.71
C ILE A 198 -13.42 7.17 12.43
N GLY A 199 -12.30 6.95 11.77
CA GLY A 199 -10.98 7.07 12.37
C GLY A 199 -10.58 8.50 12.77
N ARG A 200 -11.19 9.53 12.18
CA ARG A 200 -10.96 10.94 12.55
C ARG A 200 -11.80 11.43 13.73
N ASN A 201 -12.88 10.73 14.02
CA ASN A 201 -13.85 11.11 15.06
C ASN A 201 -13.64 10.40 16.40
N ILE A 202 -12.61 9.54 16.49
CA ILE A 202 -12.16 8.91 17.75
C ILE A 202 -11.06 9.77 18.41
#